data_f041c09ac4bce1dc53326310eec5d8af
#
_entry.id   f041c09ac4bce1dc53326310eec5d8af
#
_cell.length_a   1.000
_cell.length_b   1.000
_cell.length_c   1.000
_cell.angle_alpha   90.00
_cell.angle_beta   90.00
_cell.angle_gamma   90.00
#
_symmetry.space_group_name_H-M   'P 1'
#
loop_
_entity.id
_entity.type
_entity.pdbx_description
1 polymer ?
#
loop_
_entity_poly.entity_id
_entity_poly.type
_entity_poly.pdbx_seq_one_letter_code
_entity_poly.pdbx_strand_id
1 'polypeptide(L)'
;MDIKAVNTYSSLKGKRMGYTTDFFGSFNISPTLNKEDKEFLTKFSETRRMKRNLGPVYGVEGEFYVEGTGFCGQDEDLSIINYNMPPSTQPSLWCQWVPSEDGTELQWNQGEKFYSYLEWMNYIVKNFIAPKGYKVNGKIEWRGEESNDFGKIFAKDNVITYSEGIKQLTEEKPIA
;
A
#
# COMPACT_ATOMS: atom_id res chain seq x y z
N MET A 1 3.85 -14.17 18.64
CA MET A 1 3.67 -13.24 17.49
C MET A 1 4.16 -13.97 16.25
N ASP A 2 3.26 -14.34 15.37
CA ASP A 2 3.61 -15.09 14.16
C ASP A 2 4.00 -14.14 13.05
N ILE A 3 5.15 -14.34 12.45
CA ILE A 3 5.63 -13.61 11.26
C ILE A 3 5.31 -14.44 10.03
N LYS A 4 4.53 -13.88 9.12
CA LYS A 4 4.13 -14.55 7.88
C LYS A 4 4.70 -13.80 6.66
N ALA A 5 5.11 -14.56 5.66
CA ALA A 5 5.52 -13.98 4.37
C ALA A 5 4.27 -13.62 3.53
N VAL A 6 4.27 -12.44 2.92
CA VAL A 6 3.11 -11.89 2.17
C VAL A 6 2.84 -12.60 0.82
N ASN A 7 3.40 -13.80 0.60
CA ASN A 7 3.29 -14.49 -0.70
C ASN A 7 1.99 -15.29 -0.95
N THR A 8 1.12 -15.42 0.04
CA THR A 8 -0.08 -16.28 -0.07
C THR A 8 -1.27 -15.75 0.72
N TYR A 9 -1.57 -14.46 0.65
CA TYR A 9 -2.67 -13.94 1.44
C TYR A 9 -3.99 -13.85 0.68
N SER A 10 -4.93 -14.68 1.11
CA SER A 10 -6.36 -14.50 0.87
C SER A 10 -6.94 -13.82 2.12
N SER A 11 -7.24 -12.52 2.03
CA SER A 11 -7.92 -11.80 3.11
C SER A 11 -9.31 -12.38 3.37
N LEU A 12 -9.44 -13.17 4.43
CA LEU A 12 -10.70 -13.75 4.90
C LEU A 12 -11.52 -12.80 5.80
N LYS A 13 -11.04 -11.59 6.06
CA LYS A 13 -11.85 -10.58 6.72
C LYS A 13 -12.78 -9.94 5.69
N GLY A 14 -14.07 -10.27 5.76
CA GLY A 14 -15.11 -9.63 4.96
C GLY A 14 -14.99 -8.11 5.10
N LYS A 15 -14.75 -7.42 3.97
CA LYS A 15 -14.62 -5.95 3.93
C LYS A 15 -15.91 -5.32 4.46
N ARG A 16 -15.90 -4.83 5.68
CA ARG A 16 -16.89 -3.83 6.11
C ARG A 16 -16.59 -2.55 5.33
N MET A 17 -17.55 -2.10 4.52
CA MET A 17 -17.45 -0.78 3.88
C MET A 17 -17.37 0.28 4.97
N GLY A 18 -16.32 1.10 4.92
CA GLY A 18 -16.13 2.20 5.87
C GLY A 18 -15.14 1.91 7.00
N TYR A 19 -14.42 0.78 7.01
CA TYR A 19 -13.41 0.47 8.02
C TYR A 19 -12.11 1.26 7.79
N THR A 20 -11.63 1.91 8.84
CA THR A 20 -10.38 2.71 8.81
C THR A 20 -9.25 1.98 9.55
N THR A 21 -8.05 2.09 9.01
CA THR A 21 -6.83 1.59 9.62
C THR A 21 -5.79 2.71 9.61
N ASP A 22 -5.24 3.05 10.76
CA ASP A 22 -4.16 4.02 10.92
C ASP A 22 -2.80 3.33 10.89
N PHE A 23 -1.80 4.01 10.33
CA PHE A 23 -0.44 3.50 10.21
C PHE A 23 0.56 4.47 10.86
N PHE A 24 1.56 3.91 11.54
CA PHE A 24 2.58 4.65 12.29
C PHE A 24 3.97 4.17 11.89
N GLY A 25 4.84 5.12 11.54
CA GLY A 25 6.19 4.86 11.06
C GLY A 25 6.28 4.83 9.53
N SER A 26 7.46 4.49 9.05
CA SER A 26 7.81 4.48 7.63
C SER A 26 8.87 3.41 7.34
N PHE A 27 9.08 3.11 6.08
CA PHE A 27 10.24 2.34 5.63
C PHE A 27 11.29 3.27 5.05
N ASN A 28 12.53 3.13 5.49
CA ASN A 28 13.67 3.79 4.85
C ASN A 28 13.91 3.23 3.46
N ILE A 29 14.16 4.11 2.49
CA ILE A 29 14.53 3.77 1.11
C ILE A 29 16.01 4.05 0.92
N SER A 30 16.76 3.09 0.39
CA SER A 30 18.18 3.23 0.09
C SER A 30 18.53 2.65 -1.28
N PRO A 31 19.29 3.37 -2.12
CA PRO A 31 19.59 4.81 -2.00
C PRO A 31 18.32 5.67 -2.03
N THR A 32 18.43 6.95 -1.73
CA THR A 32 17.32 7.92 -1.86
C THR A 32 16.73 7.88 -3.26
N LEU A 33 15.42 7.95 -3.38
CA LEU A 33 14.74 7.99 -4.67
C LEU A 33 15.23 9.18 -5.50
N ASN A 34 15.51 8.95 -6.77
CA ASN A 34 15.72 10.05 -7.70
C ASN A 34 14.40 10.83 -7.92
N LYS A 35 14.49 11.99 -8.53
CA LYS A 35 13.35 12.88 -8.73
C LYS A 35 12.23 12.22 -9.52
N GLU A 36 12.57 11.52 -10.62
CA GLU A 36 11.61 10.90 -11.52
C GLU A 36 10.83 9.77 -10.82
N ASP A 37 11.52 8.90 -10.12
CA ASP A 37 10.91 7.79 -9.41
C ASP A 37 10.04 8.26 -8.23
N LYS A 38 10.47 9.30 -7.54
CA LYS A 38 9.66 9.94 -6.49
C LYS A 38 8.38 10.54 -7.07
N GLU A 39 8.48 11.33 -8.14
CA GLU A 39 7.32 11.92 -8.81
C GLU A 39 6.34 10.86 -9.32
N PHE A 40 6.87 9.78 -9.91
CA PHE A 40 6.04 8.67 -10.38
C PHE A 40 5.26 8.02 -9.22
N LEU A 41 5.92 7.65 -8.13
CA LEU A 41 5.27 7.02 -6.99
C LEU A 41 4.26 7.95 -6.30
N THR A 42 4.55 9.24 -6.24
CA THR A 42 3.60 10.24 -5.71
C THR A 42 2.34 10.28 -6.57
N LYS A 43 2.47 10.46 -7.89
CA LYS A 43 1.34 10.47 -8.83
C LYS A 43 0.59 9.12 -8.82
N PHE A 44 1.30 8.02 -8.64
CA PHE A 44 0.71 6.69 -8.56
C PHE A 44 -0.25 6.57 -7.36
N SER A 45 0.13 7.11 -6.20
CA SER A 45 -0.73 7.12 -5.01
C SER A 45 -1.89 8.12 -5.11
N GLU A 46 -1.73 9.18 -5.87
CA GLU A 46 -2.76 10.21 -6.10
C GLU A 46 -3.77 9.83 -7.19
N THR A 47 -3.44 8.82 -8.01
CA THR A 47 -4.28 8.39 -9.13
C THR A 47 -5.18 7.22 -8.71
N ARG A 48 -6.49 7.34 -8.94
CA ARG A 48 -7.40 6.20 -8.81
C ARG A 48 -7.03 5.11 -9.82
N ARG A 49 -6.76 3.90 -9.33
CA ARG A 49 -6.27 2.76 -10.11
C ARG A 49 -7.43 2.08 -10.86
N MET A 50 -7.93 2.75 -11.90
CA MET A 50 -9.03 2.24 -12.72
C MET A 50 -8.48 1.40 -13.88
N LYS A 51 -9.23 0.38 -14.27
CA LYS A 51 -8.94 -0.43 -15.44
C LYS A 51 -9.08 0.41 -16.72
N ARG A 52 -8.01 0.43 -17.53
CA ARG A 52 -7.92 1.25 -18.75
C ARG A 52 -7.44 0.43 -19.93
N ASN A 53 -7.91 0.82 -21.11
CA ASN A 53 -7.41 0.31 -22.39
C ASN A 53 -6.42 1.32 -22.98
N LEU A 54 -5.13 1.10 -22.72
CA LEU A 54 -4.03 1.96 -23.15
C LEU A 54 -2.95 1.12 -23.86
N GLY A 55 -1.96 1.81 -24.42
CA GLY A 55 -0.81 1.14 -25.04
C GLY A 55 0.06 0.37 -24.02
N PRO A 56 0.88 -0.57 -24.50
CA PRO A 56 1.62 -1.52 -23.65
C PRO A 56 2.62 -0.84 -22.68
N VAL A 57 3.00 0.40 -22.92
CA VAL A 57 3.85 1.18 -22.00
C VAL A 57 3.20 1.41 -20.63
N TYR A 58 1.87 1.37 -20.58
CA TYR A 58 1.08 1.51 -19.35
C TYR A 58 0.68 0.16 -18.74
N GLY A 59 1.19 -0.94 -19.24
CA GLY A 59 0.78 -2.28 -18.85
C GLY A 59 -0.44 -2.80 -19.61
N VAL A 60 -0.96 -3.98 -19.23
CA VAL A 60 -2.06 -4.65 -19.97
C VAL A 60 -3.38 -3.93 -19.76
N GLU A 61 -3.61 -3.41 -18.55
CA GLU A 61 -4.88 -2.80 -18.13
C GLU A 61 -4.69 -1.38 -17.56
N GLY A 62 -3.59 -0.72 -17.91
CA GLY A 62 -3.25 0.62 -17.45
C GLY A 62 -2.63 0.65 -16.05
N GLU A 63 -1.96 -0.43 -15.63
CA GLU A 63 -1.37 -0.58 -14.29
C GLU A 63 -0.38 0.54 -13.92
N PHE A 64 0.30 1.12 -14.92
CA PHE A 64 1.35 2.13 -14.70
C PHE A 64 0.91 3.54 -15.08
N TYR A 65 -0.37 3.73 -15.44
CA TYR A 65 -0.88 5.03 -15.85
C TYR A 65 -0.99 6.01 -14.68
N VAL A 66 -0.37 7.18 -14.82
CA VAL A 66 -0.35 8.26 -13.81
C VAL A 66 -0.59 9.64 -14.41
N GLU A 67 -1.06 9.71 -15.66
CA GLU A 67 -1.21 10.94 -16.43
C GLU A 67 -2.67 11.43 -16.51
N GLY A 68 -3.55 10.86 -15.70
CA GLY A 68 -4.97 11.19 -15.70
C GLY A 68 -5.25 12.64 -15.31
N THR A 69 -6.29 13.21 -15.91
CA THR A 69 -6.78 14.56 -15.61
C THR A 69 -7.95 14.51 -14.62
N GLY A 70 -8.28 15.67 -14.04
CA GLY A 70 -9.30 15.80 -13.03
C GLY A 70 -8.89 15.23 -11.66
N PHE A 71 -9.85 15.16 -10.76
CA PHE A 71 -9.61 14.62 -9.43
C PHE A 71 -9.20 13.15 -9.50
N CYS A 72 -7.96 12.86 -9.12
CA CYS A 72 -7.41 11.50 -9.12
C CYS A 72 -7.48 10.80 -10.49
N GLY A 73 -7.34 11.53 -11.58
CA GLY A 73 -7.39 10.98 -12.93
C GLY A 73 -8.76 10.44 -13.34
N GLN A 74 -9.86 10.93 -12.74
CA GLN A 74 -11.21 10.43 -12.94
C GLN A 74 -12.00 11.20 -14.02
N ASP A 75 -11.42 12.19 -14.69
CA ASP A 75 -12.09 12.83 -15.79
C ASP A 75 -12.46 11.81 -16.86
N GLU A 76 -13.61 12.03 -17.49
CA GLU A 76 -14.12 11.15 -18.54
C GLU A 76 -13.10 11.03 -19.68
N ASP A 77 -12.65 9.80 -19.90
CA ASP A 77 -11.64 9.45 -20.87
C ASP A 77 -12.01 8.11 -21.51
N LEU A 78 -11.95 8.05 -22.84
CA LEU A 78 -12.26 6.84 -23.63
C LEU A 78 -11.39 5.64 -23.27
N SER A 79 -10.26 5.84 -22.60
CA SER A 79 -9.40 4.75 -22.11
C SER A 79 -9.98 4.00 -20.92
N ILE A 80 -10.88 4.62 -20.15
CA ILE A 80 -11.43 4.01 -18.93
C ILE A 80 -12.46 2.93 -19.29
N ILE A 81 -12.12 1.68 -18.99
CA ILE A 81 -13.02 0.53 -19.19
C ILE A 81 -14.03 0.44 -18.05
N ASN A 82 -13.55 0.64 -16.79
CA ASN A 82 -14.40 0.55 -15.62
C ASN A 82 -13.84 1.38 -14.46
N TYR A 83 -14.64 2.35 -14.01
CA TYR A 83 -14.28 3.24 -12.89
C TYR A 83 -14.15 2.53 -11.53
N ASN A 84 -14.83 1.40 -11.36
CA ASN A 84 -14.93 0.69 -10.09
C ASN A 84 -14.13 -0.61 -10.04
N MET A 85 -13.34 -0.88 -11.07
CA MET A 85 -12.47 -2.05 -11.13
C MET A 85 -11.00 -1.61 -11.30
N PRO A 86 -10.09 -2.06 -10.42
CA PRO A 86 -8.66 -1.89 -10.66
C PRO A 86 -8.19 -2.84 -11.77
N PRO A 87 -7.01 -2.59 -12.37
CA PRO A 87 -6.31 -3.59 -13.15
C PRO A 87 -6.19 -4.91 -12.38
N SER A 88 -6.27 -6.04 -13.08
CA SER A 88 -6.28 -7.38 -12.46
C SER A 88 -5.02 -7.71 -11.64
N THR A 89 -3.92 -7.01 -11.92
CA THR A 89 -2.64 -7.13 -11.21
C THR A 89 -2.58 -6.26 -9.95
N GLN A 90 -3.55 -5.38 -9.71
CA GLN A 90 -3.54 -4.41 -8.61
C GLN A 90 -4.55 -4.78 -7.52
N PRO A 91 -4.20 -4.58 -6.24
CA PRO A 91 -5.02 -5.06 -5.11
C PRO A 91 -6.36 -4.35 -4.94
N SER A 92 -6.43 -3.06 -5.26
CA SER A 92 -7.62 -2.23 -5.05
C SER A 92 -7.53 -0.93 -5.85
N LEU A 93 -8.54 -0.06 -5.71
CA LEU A 93 -8.60 1.23 -6.44
C LEU A 93 -7.65 2.30 -5.92
N TRP A 94 -7.07 2.14 -4.73
CA TRP A 94 -6.23 3.14 -4.11
C TRP A 94 -5.00 2.54 -3.46
N CYS A 95 -3.82 3.02 -3.87
CA CYS A 95 -2.58 2.82 -3.15
C CYS A 95 -2.33 4.07 -2.31
N GLN A 96 -2.20 3.90 -0.99
CA GLN A 96 -1.93 5.03 -0.10
C GLN A 96 -0.50 5.02 0.45
N TRP A 97 0.38 4.17 -0.07
CA TRP A 97 1.81 4.25 0.20
C TRP A 97 2.45 5.28 -0.72
N VAL A 98 3.13 6.26 -0.13
CA VAL A 98 3.70 7.42 -0.82
C VAL A 98 5.13 7.68 -0.34
N PRO A 99 6.06 8.13 -1.21
CA PRO A 99 7.37 8.55 -0.77
C PRO A 99 7.29 9.83 0.08
N SER A 100 8.22 9.98 1.01
CA SER A 100 8.45 11.25 1.70
C SER A 100 8.89 12.35 0.72
N GLU A 101 8.75 13.62 1.13
CA GLU A 101 9.12 14.76 0.30
C GLU A 101 10.58 14.73 -0.17
N ASP A 102 11.48 14.27 0.68
CA ASP A 102 12.90 14.11 0.36
C ASP A 102 13.25 12.80 -0.35
N GLY A 103 12.30 11.87 -0.50
CA GLY A 103 12.48 10.58 -1.17
C GLY A 103 13.26 9.54 -0.38
N THR A 104 13.46 9.74 0.91
CA THR A 104 14.21 8.82 1.78
C THR A 104 13.35 7.76 2.44
N GLU A 105 12.02 7.94 2.44
CA GLU A 105 11.09 7.05 3.12
C GLU A 105 9.87 6.71 2.26
N LEU A 106 9.28 5.56 2.54
CA LEU A 106 7.95 5.15 2.07
C LEU A 106 7.00 5.13 3.26
N GLN A 107 5.93 5.91 3.19
CA GLN A 107 5.01 6.16 4.29
C GLN A 107 3.55 6.15 3.85
N TRP A 108 2.61 6.12 4.79
CA TRP A 108 1.19 6.28 4.52
C TRP A 108 0.83 7.75 4.31
N ASN A 109 -0.02 8.04 3.32
CA ASN A 109 -0.47 9.40 2.98
C ASN A 109 -1.59 9.92 3.88
N GLN A 110 -1.96 9.19 4.96
CA GLN A 110 -3.01 9.50 5.92
C GLN A 110 -4.44 9.51 5.31
N GLY A 111 -4.62 8.92 4.15
CA GLY A 111 -5.94 8.77 3.54
C GLY A 111 -6.80 7.74 4.27
N GLU A 112 -8.11 7.99 4.33
CA GLU A 112 -9.07 7.06 4.94
C GLU A 112 -9.23 5.77 4.13
N LYS A 113 -9.67 4.69 4.80
CA LYS A 113 -10.13 3.44 4.18
C LYS A 113 -9.09 2.76 3.28
N PHE A 114 -7.87 2.65 3.78
CA PHE A 114 -6.80 1.98 3.05
C PHE A 114 -6.98 0.46 3.06
N TYR A 115 -7.61 -0.05 2.02
CA TYR A 115 -7.81 -1.48 1.82
C TYR A 115 -6.61 -2.14 1.13
N SER A 116 -6.39 -3.42 1.45
CA SER A 116 -5.31 -4.22 0.83
C SER A 116 -3.92 -3.61 1.00
N TYR A 117 -3.67 -2.99 2.14
CA TYR A 117 -2.42 -2.27 2.40
C TYR A 117 -1.17 -3.18 2.39
N LEU A 118 -1.30 -4.44 2.79
CA LEU A 118 -0.20 -5.42 2.73
C LEU A 118 0.14 -5.80 1.29
N GLU A 119 -0.89 -6.10 0.50
CA GLU A 119 -0.75 -6.43 -0.92
C GLU A 119 -0.20 -5.22 -1.70
N TRP A 120 -0.66 -4.00 -1.38
CA TRP A 120 -0.11 -2.78 -1.96
C TRP A 120 1.36 -2.56 -1.61
N MET A 121 1.77 -2.82 -0.36
CA MET A 121 3.18 -2.71 0.01
C MET A 121 4.04 -3.68 -0.80
N ASN A 122 3.61 -4.93 -0.89
CA ASN A 122 4.31 -5.93 -1.69
C ASN A 122 4.34 -5.56 -3.19
N TYR A 123 3.23 -5.03 -3.72
CA TYR A 123 3.13 -4.58 -5.11
C TYR A 123 4.13 -3.45 -5.43
N ILE A 124 4.18 -2.40 -4.59
CA ILE A 124 5.10 -1.27 -4.77
C ILE A 124 6.55 -1.75 -4.73
N VAL A 125 6.90 -2.57 -3.74
CA VAL A 125 8.27 -3.07 -3.61
C VAL A 125 8.66 -3.94 -4.81
N LYS A 126 7.79 -4.85 -5.24
CA LYS A 126 8.06 -5.78 -6.33
C LYS A 126 8.15 -5.10 -7.70
N ASN A 127 7.30 -4.10 -7.97
CA ASN A 127 7.17 -3.54 -9.31
C ASN A 127 7.97 -2.23 -9.50
N PHE A 128 8.23 -1.47 -8.43
CA PHE A 128 8.85 -0.15 -8.57
C PHE A 128 10.15 0.01 -7.77
N ILE A 129 10.24 -0.55 -6.58
CA ILE A 129 11.41 -0.36 -5.71
C ILE A 129 12.54 -1.31 -6.10
N ALA A 130 12.32 -2.62 -6.00
CA ALA A 130 13.34 -3.63 -6.22
C ALA A 130 13.90 -3.65 -7.66
N PRO A 131 13.07 -3.54 -8.74
CA PRO A 131 13.58 -3.56 -10.11
C PRO A 131 14.50 -2.39 -10.44
N LYS A 132 14.37 -1.28 -9.72
CA LYS A 132 15.20 -0.08 -9.90
C LYS A 132 16.43 -0.04 -8.98
N GLY A 133 16.66 -1.09 -8.21
CA GLY A 133 17.82 -1.23 -7.33
C GLY A 133 17.69 -0.55 -5.97
N TYR A 134 16.52 -0.02 -5.65
CA TYR A 134 16.22 0.51 -4.31
C TYR A 134 15.93 -0.62 -3.32
N LYS A 135 16.18 -0.35 -2.05
CA LYS A 135 15.84 -1.24 -0.94
C LYS A 135 15.00 -0.51 0.08
N VAL A 136 13.99 -1.20 0.61
CA VAL A 136 13.23 -0.75 1.76
C VAL A 136 13.55 -1.58 2.99
N ASN A 137 13.72 -0.88 4.12
CA ASN A 137 14.00 -1.47 5.42
C ASN A 137 13.25 -0.72 6.51
N GLY A 138 12.78 -1.42 7.53
CA GLY A 138 12.14 -0.80 8.68
C GLY A 138 10.87 -1.49 9.13
N LYS A 139 10.03 -0.72 9.83
CA LYS A 139 8.81 -1.22 10.46
C LYS A 139 7.72 -0.16 10.43
N ILE A 140 6.51 -0.57 10.07
CA ILE A 140 5.28 0.22 10.19
C ILE A 140 4.34 -0.54 11.13
N GLU A 141 3.73 0.15 12.08
CA GLU A 141 2.67 -0.40 12.93
C GLU A 141 1.31 0.03 12.39
N TRP A 142 0.30 -0.84 12.50
CA TRP A 142 -1.07 -0.45 12.14
C TRP A 142 -2.04 -0.68 13.29
N ARG A 143 -3.14 0.08 13.28
CA ARG A 143 -4.29 -0.10 14.17
C ARG A 143 -5.57 0.11 13.37
N GLY A 144 -6.43 -0.88 13.39
CA GLY A 144 -7.80 -0.76 12.90
C GLY A 144 -8.75 -0.18 13.96
N GLU A 145 -10.00 -0.01 13.56
CA GLU A 145 -11.07 0.48 14.47
C GLU A 145 -11.39 -0.50 15.60
N GLU A 146 -11.24 -1.80 15.36
CA GLU A 146 -11.46 -2.82 16.38
C GLU A 146 -10.22 -2.97 17.27
N SER A 147 -10.43 -3.07 18.58
CA SER A 147 -9.36 -3.08 19.58
C SER A 147 -8.38 -4.26 19.47
N ASN A 148 -8.77 -5.32 18.76
CA ASN A 148 -7.95 -6.50 18.47
C ASN A 148 -7.36 -6.51 17.05
N ASP A 149 -7.62 -5.46 16.24
CA ASP A 149 -7.07 -5.32 14.90
C ASP A 149 -5.87 -4.38 14.92
N PHE A 150 -4.71 -4.95 15.16
CA PHE A 150 -3.44 -4.24 15.15
C PHE A 150 -2.31 -5.18 14.76
N GLY A 151 -1.20 -4.61 14.34
CA GLY A 151 -0.03 -5.41 14.00
C GLY A 151 1.12 -4.57 13.48
N LYS A 152 2.04 -5.24 12.81
CA LYS A 152 3.25 -4.63 12.28
C LYS A 152 3.58 -5.18 10.91
N ILE A 153 4.04 -4.30 10.04
CA ILE A 153 4.65 -4.65 8.75
C ILE A 153 6.15 -4.44 8.90
N PHE A 154 6.92 -5.40 8.47
CA PHE A 154 8.39 -5.33 8.46
C PHE A 154 8.89 -5.38 7.02
N ALA A 155 9.92 -4.61 6.75
CA ALA A 155 10.70 -4.70 5.54
C ALA A 155 12.16 -4.96 5.89
N LYS A 156 12.76 -5.93 5.22
CA LYS A 156 14.19 -6.20 5.30
C LYS A 156 14.70 -6.54 3.90
N ASP A 157 15.52 -5.65 3.34
CA ASP A 157 16.07 -5.82 1.99
C ASP A 157 15.01 -6.19 0.94
N ASN A 158 13.88 -5.46 0.93
CA ASN A 158 12.72 -5.67 0.06
C ASN A 158 11.87 -6.92 0.37
N VAL A 159 12.20 -7.69 1.39
CA VAL A 159 11.35 -8.78 1.86
C VAL A 159 10.34 -8.22 2.84
N ILE A 160 9.05 -8.28 2.46
CA ILE A 160 7.94 -7.79 3.28
C ILE A 160 7.34 -8.94 4.08
N THR A 161 7.26 -8.75 5.38
CA THR A 161 6.58 -9.67 6.30
C THR A 161 5.65 -8.89 7.22
N TYR A 162 4.73 -9.55 7.88
CA TYR A 162 3.83 -8.90 8.84
C TYR A 162 3.56 -9.79 10.05
N SER A 163 3.15 -9.17 11.14
CA SER A 163 2.64 -9.86 12.32
C SER A 163 1.30 -9.26 12.73
N GLU A 164 0.35 -10.10 13.09
CA GLU A 164 -0.90 -9.68 13.71
C GLU A 164 -0.73 -9.75 15.24
N GLY A 165 -1.18 -8.70 15.94
CA GLY A 165 -1.13 -8.66 17.39
C GLY A 165 -2.25 -9.50 17.98
N ILE A 166 -1.92 -10.33 18.97
CA ILE A 166 -2.90 -10.96 19.86
C ILE A 166 -2.88 -10.15 21.16
N LYS A 167 -3.99 -9.52 21.53
CA LYS A 167 -4.14 -9.02 22.89
C LYS A 167 -4.13 -10.24 23.84
N GLN A 168 -3.01 -10.49 24.48
CA GLN A 168 -3.06 -11.29 25.68
C GLN A 168 -3.86 -10.51 26.72
N LEU A 169 -5.01 -11.02 27.10
CA LEU A 169 -5.67 -10.59 28.32
C LEU A 169 -4.67 -10.83 29.44
N THR A 170 -4.03 -9.77 29.91
CA THR A 170 -3.33 -9.82 31.19
C THR A 170 -4.42 -10.11 32.22
N GLU A 171 -4.37 -11.27 32.84
CA GLU A 171 -5.21 -11.58 33.99
C GLU A 171 -5.02 -10.44 35.00
N GLU A 172 -6.09 -9.72 35.28
CA GLU A 172 -6.11 -8.72 36.36
C GLU A 172 -5.82 -9.47 37.64
N LYS A 173 -4.65 -9.25 38.23
CA LYS A 173 -4.35 -9.73 39.55
C LYS A 173 -5.15 -8.91 40.56
N PRO A 174 -5.92 -9.53 41.47
CA PRO A 174 -6.61 -8.78 42.50
C PRO A 174 -5.59 -8.03 43.35
N ILE A 175 -5.91 -6.77 43.63
CA ILE A 175 -5.16 -5.96 44.59
C ILE A 175 -5.43 -6.57 45.97
N ALA A 176 -4.39 -7.04 46.64
CA ALA A 176 -4.43 -7.52 48.00
C ALA A 176 -4.53 -6.37 48.99
#